data_768bdd099a2139f99a7916fb429e2f3d
#
_entry.id   768bdd099a2139f99a7916fb429e2f3d
#
_cell.length_a   1.000
_cell.length_b   1.000
_cell.length_c   1.000
_cell.angle_alpha   90.00
_cell.angle_beta   90.00
_cell.angle_gamma   90.00
#
_symmetry.space_group_name_H-M   'P 1'
#
loop_
_entity.id
_entity.type
_entity.pdbx_description
1 polymer ?
#
loop_
_entity_poly.entity_id
_entity_poly.type
_entity_poly.pdbx_seq_one_letter_code
_entity_poly.pdbx_strand_id
1 'polypeptide(L)'
;VGDLYCKDNGRPSIDPVVLFKIVLIQHIYGIRSLRRTLEEIGMNMAYRWFIGYPLNEQVPHFSTVSYNFKHRFNTASVEYIFRWVLKAAADEGYLDTEAIFVDGTHIKASANLKKQARKAVPKEAKRYAHELFDEINKDREAHGKKPLDENSSGDDSGSGDNSAEPEMVEKTVSTTNPECGVFHKGEHKKVFAYEAHTACDKHNFILGVHVTPGNIHDSVAFDPLYDDICRHYPEHKIVAADSAYKTP
;
A
#
# COMPACT_ATOMS: atom_id res chain seq x y z
N VAL A 1 -15.42 1.26 -12.75
CA VAL A 1 -15.80 -0.05 -12.15
C VAL A 1 -16.83 -0.78 -13.04
N GLY A 2 -17.78 -0.05 -13.69
CA GLY A 2 -18.78 -0.65 -14.58
C GLY A 2 -18.18 -1.51 -15.70
N ASP A 3 -17.02 -1.12 -16.22
CA ASP A 3 -16.31 -1.82 -17.32
C ASP A 3 -15.72 -3.18 -16.90
N LEU A 4 -15.68 -3.46 -15.60
CA LEU A 4 -15.23 -4.75 -15.04
C LEU A 4 -16.36 -5.81 -15.02
N TYR A 5 -17.57 -5.43 -15.45
CA TYR A 5 -18.74 -6.30 -15.46
C TYR A 5 -19.21 -6.57 -16.90
N CYS A 6 -19.50 -7.84 -17.18
CA CYS A 6 -20.06 -8.23 -18.48
C CYS A 6 -21.51 -7.77 -18.57
N LYS A 7 -21.89 -7.08 -19.66
CA LYS A 7 -23.23 -6.49 -19.81
C LYS A 7 -24.30 -7.54 -20.17
N ASP A 8 -23.92 -8.60 -20.89
CA ASP A 8 -24.87 -9.48 -21.58
C ASP A 8 -24.70 -10.96 -21.25
N ASN A 9 -23.90 -11.34 -20.26
CA ASN A 9 -23.66 -12.76 -19.97
C ASN A 9 -23.65 -13.05 -18.47
N GLY A 10 -24.43 -14.06 -18.06
CA GLY A 10 -24.43 -14.60 -16.71
C GLY A 10 -25.50 -14.01 -15.78
N ARG A 11 -25.45 -14.40 -14.49
CA ARG A 11 -26.34 -13.86 -13.44
C ARG A 11 -26.05 -12.36 -13.24
N PRO A 12 -27.08 -11.51 -13.08
CA PRO A 12 -26.89 -10.10 -12.75
C PRO A 12 -25.89 -9.91 -11.60
N SER A 13 -24.91 -9.06 -11.80
CA SER A 13 -23.90 -8.78 -10.79
C SER A 13 -24.49 -7.90 -9.69
N ILE A 14 -23.93 -8.02 -8.47
CA ILE A 14 -24.24 -7.08 -7.40
C ILE A 14 -23.68 -5.72 -7.79
N ASP A 15 -24.45 -4.66 -7.55
CA ASP A 15 -24.00 -3.29 -7.76
C ASP A 15 -22.69 -3.03 -7.00
N PRO A 16 -21.64 -2.55 -7.64
CA PRO A 16 -20.39 -2.17 -6.99
C PRO A 16 -20.58 -1.24 -5.79
N VAL A 17 -21.53 -0.30 -5.85
CA VAL A 17 -21.84 0.62 -4.74
C VAL A 17 -22.29 -0.16 -3.50
N VAL A 18 -23.11 -1.19 -3.66
CA VAL A 18 -23.53 -2.06 -2.56
C VAL A 18 -22.33 -2.77 -1.93
N LEU A 19 -21.41 -3.27 -2.75
CA LEU A 19 -20.21 -3.96 -2.26
C LEU A 19 -19.36 -3.03 -1.39
N PHE A 20 -19.12 -1.78 -1.81
CA PHE A 20 -18.40 -0.79 -1.02
C PHE A 20 -19.13 -0.42 0.27
N LYS A 21 -20.45 -0.24 0.22
CA LYS A 21 -21.27 0.05 1.41
C LYS A 21 -21.19 -1.07 2.45
N ILE A 22 -21.16 -2.34 2.03
CA ILE A 22 -20.98 -3.49 2.93
C ILE A 22 -19.63 -3.41 3.67
N VAL A 23 -18.54 -3.15 2.94
CA VAL A 23 -17.20 -3.02 3.54
C VAL A 23 -17.12 -1.78 4.44
N LEU A 24 -17.76 -0.69 4.06
CA LEU A 24 -17.84 0.51 4.88
C LEU A 24 -18.52 0.24 6.22
N ILE A 25 -19.66 -0.48 6.24
CA ILE A 25 -20.31 -0.93 7.49
C ILE A 25 -19.33 -1.75 8.32
N GLN A 26 -18.62 -2.70 7.71
CA GLN A 26 -17.66 -3.55 8.42
C GLN A 26 -16.61 -2.72 9.17
N HIS A 27 -16.03 -1.72 8.51
CA HIS A 27 -14.95 -0.92 9.08
C HIS A 27 -15.45 0.12 10.09
N ILE A 28 -16.54 0.84 9.79
CA ILE A 28 -17.11 1.85 10.70
C ILE A 28 -17.54 1.24 12.03
N TYR A 29 -18.15 0.06 11.99
CA TYR A 29 -18.65 -0.60 13.21
C TYR A 29 -17.68 -1.65 13.78
N GLY A 30 -16.46 -1.77 13.24
CA GLY A 30 -15.43 -2.68 13.74
C GLY A 30 -15.82 -4.16 13.71
N ILE A 31 -16.65 -4.58 12.75
CA ILE A 31 -17.12 -5.96 12.67
C ILE A 31 -15.99 -6.86 12.19
N ARG A 32 -15.68 -7.92 12.94
CA ARG A 32 -14.44 -8.71 12.77
C ARG A 32 -14.31 -9.48 11.45
N SER A 33 -15.42 -9.78 10.77
CA SER A 33 -15.38 -10.57 9.53
C SER A 33 -16.50 -10.22 8.58
N LEU A 34 -16.26 -10.35 7.29
CA LEU A 34 -17.24 -10.11 6.25
C LEU A 34 -18.49 -11.01 6.39
N ARG A 35 -18.31 -12.27 6.83
CA ARG A 35 -19.44 -13.17 7.13
C ARG A 35 -20.35 -12.58 8.21
N ARG A 36 -19.76 -12.15 9.32
CA ARG A 36 -20.51 -11.54 10.43
C ARG A 36 -21.18 -10.24 10.02
N THR A 37 -20.50 -9.44 9.19
CA THR A 37 -21.08 -8.21 8.63
C THR A 37 -22.36 -8.48 7.86
N LEU A 38 -22.38 -9.49 7.01
CA LEU A 38 -23.58 -9.81 6.22
C LEU A 38 -24.69 -10.47 7.04
N GLU A 39 -24.35 -11.23 8.08
CA GLU A 39 -25.32 -11.73 9.06
C GLU A 39 -25.99 -10.55 9.79
N GLU A 40 -25.22 -9.56 10.24
CA GLU A 40 -25.74 -8.36 10.91
C GLU A 40 -26.56 -7.48 9.96
N ILE A 41 -26.10 -7.28 8.71
CA ILE A 41 -26.88 -6.57 7.68
C ILE A 41 -28.22 -7.29 7.45
N GLY A 42 -28.24 -8.62 7.46
CA GLY A 42 -29.46 -9.39 7.29
C GLY A 42 -30.53 -9.10 8.35
N MET A 43 -30.11 -8.80 9.57
CA MET A 43 -30.98 -8.57 10.73
C MET A 43 -31.23 -7.09 11.04
N ASN A 44 -30.34 -6.18 10.63
CA ASN A 44 -30.42 -4.76 10.96
C ASN A 44 -31.08 -3.96 9.83
N MET A 45 -32.24 -3.39 10.12
CA MET A 45 -33.00 -2.59 9.13
C MET A 45 -32.24 -1.34 8.66
N ALA A 46 -31.48 -0.68 9.54
CA ALA A 46 -30.70 0.49 9.17
C ALA A 46 -29.57 0.15 8.19
N TYR A 47 -28.90 -0.99 8.41
CA TYR A 47 -27.87 -1.46 7.48
C TYR A 47 -28.47 -1.86 6.12
N ARG A 48 -29.61 -2.54 6.13
CA ARG A 48 -30.35 -2.91 4.90
C ARG A 48 -30.76 -1.67 4.11
N TRP A 49 -31.31 -0.68 4.81
CA TRP A 49 -31.66 0.61 4.18
C TRP A 49 -30.43 1.30 3.58
N PHE A 50 -29.32 1.36 4.32
CA PHE A 50 -28.10 1.99 3.84
C PHE A 50 -27.54 1.34 2.58
N ILE A 51 -27.57 -0.01 2.50
CA ILE A 51 -27.12 -0.70 1.28
C ILE A 51 -28.17 -0.70 0.16
N GLY A 52 -29.42 -0.31 0.44
CA GLY A 52 -30.51 -0.25 -0.54
C GLY A 52 -31.26 -1.57 -0.72
N TYR A 53 -31.26 -2.47 0.28
CA TYR A 53 -31.93 -3.78 0.22
C TYR A 53 -33.23 -3.77 1.00
N PRO A 54 -34.38 -4.06 0.34
CA PRO A 54 -35.66 -4.22 1.04
C PRO A 54 -35.67 -5.48 1.93
N LEU A 55 -36.64 -5.56 2.86
CA LEU A 55 -36.70 -6.63 3.85
C LEU A 55 -36.94 -8.02 3.25
N ASN A 56 -37.62 -8.07 2.12
CA ASN A 56 -37.95 -9.32 1.40
C ASN A 56 -36.83 -9.79 0.45
N GLU A 57 -35.76 -9.03 0.28
CA GLU A 57 -34.65 -9.41 -0.57
C GLU A 57 -33.52 -10.03 0.25
N GLN A 58 -32.92 -11.10 -0.26
CA GLN A 58 -31.81 -11.77 0.40
C GLN A 58 -30.51 -10.98 0.22
N VAL A 59 -29.82 -10.67 1.33
CA VAL A 59 -28.48 -10.04 1.27
C VAL A 59 -27.48 -10.96 0.59
N PRO A 60 -26.45 -10.39 -0.08
CA PRO A 60 -25.45 -11.18 -0.77
C PRO A 60 -24.70 -12.14 0.16
N HIS A 61 -24.30 -13.28 -0.37
CA HIS A 61 -23.44 -14.20 0.37
C HIS A 61 -22.02 -13.64 0.48
N PHE A 62 -21.37 -13.86 1.63
CA PHE A 62 -20.03 -13.30 1.90
C PHE A 62 -18.98 -13.71 0.87
N SER A 63 -19.06 -14.92 0.31
CA SER A 63 -18.13 -15.39 -0.73
C SER A 63 -18.24 -14.59 -2.01
N THR A 64 -19.44 -14.15 -2.37
CA THR A 64 -19.65 -13.31 -3.56
C THR A 64 -19.01 -11.94 -3.37
N VAL A 65 -19.16 -11.33 -2.20
CA VAL A 65 -18.54 -10.05 -1.85
C VAL A 65 -17.01 -10.19 -1.86
N SER A 66 -16.48 -11.21 -1.17
CA SER A 66 -15.05 -11.49 -1.11
C SER A 66 -14.44 -11.73 -2.50
N TYR A 67 -15.14 -12.50 -3.36
CA TYR A 67 -14.69 -12.75 -4.72
C TYR A 67 -14.56 -11.46 -5.54
N ASN A 68 -15.55 -10.56 -5.45
CA ASN A 68 -15.52 -9.29 -6.17
C ASN A 68 -14.35 -8.42 -5.71
N PHE A 69 -14.11 -8.31 -4.39
CA PHE A 69 -12.95 -7.56 -3.87
C PHE A 69 -11.62 -8.16 -4.31
N LYS A 70 -11.51 -9.48 -4.37
CA LYS A 70 -10.26 -10.13 -4.75
C LYS A 70 -9.96 -10.05 -6.26
N HIS A 71 -10.99 -10.08 -7.11
CA HIS A 71 -10.81 -10.29 -8.55
C HIS A 71 -11.26 -9.13 -9.43
N ARG A 72 -12.04 -8.19 -8.90
CA ARG A 72 -12.61 -7.08 -9.69
C ARG A 72 -12.19 -5.70 -9.19
N PHE A 73 -11.98 -5.53 -7.89
CA PHE A 73 -11.50 -4.25 -7.36
C PHE A 73 -9.98 -4.28 -7.27
N ASN A 74 -9.32 -3.59 -8.17
CA ASN A 74 -7.89 -3.38 -8.15
C ASN A 74 -7.53 -2.12 -7.33
N THR A 75 -6.23 -1.94 -7.09
CA THR A 75 -5.71 -0.78 -6.34
C THR A 75 -6.18 0.55 -6.94
N ALA A 76 -6.16 0.67 -8.28
CA ALA A 76 -6.59 1.89 -8.96
C ALA A 76 -8.08 2.24 -8.70
N SER A 77 -8.96 1.22 -8.61
CA SER A 77 -10.38 1.45 -8.29
C SER A 77 -10.57 1.96 -6.86
N VAL A 78 -9.81 1.41 -5.92
CA VAL A 78 -9.86 1.82 -4.50
C VAL A 78 -9.29 3.24 -4.36
N GLU A 79 -8.16 3.51 -4.99
CA GLU A 79 -7.53 4.83 -5.01
C GLU A 79 -8.47 5.90 -5.62
N TYR A 80 -9.12 5.60 -6.73
CA TYR A 80 -10.08 6.52 -7.33
C TYR A 80 -11.21 6.90 -6.35
N ILE A 81 -11.78 5.92 -5.63
CA ILE A 81 -12.83 6.19 -4.63
C ILE A 81 -12.27 6.99 -3.47
N PHE A 82 -11.07 6.66 -2.98
CA PHE A 82 -10.39 7.39 -1.93
C PHE A 82 -10.20 8.86 -2.31
N ARG A 83 -9.68 9.14 -3.50
CA ARG A 83 -9.50 10.50 -4.02
C ARG A 83 -10.83 11.24 -4.19
N TRP A 84 -11.87 10.54 -4.64
CA TRP A 84 -13.19 11.13 -4.75
C TRP A 84 -13.76 11.56 -3.39
N VAL A 85 -13.60 10.75 -2.35
CA VAL A 85 -14.03 11.09 -0.98
C VAL A 85 -13.23 12.28 -0.44
N LEU A 86 -11.91 12.29 -0.64
CA LEU A 86 -11.06 13.41 -0.22
C LEU A 86 -11.44 14.72 -0.93
N LYS A 87 -11.73 14.65 -2.22
CA LYS A 87 -12.20 15.81 -2.96
C LYS A 87 -13.52 16.35 -2.39
N ALA A 88 -14.48 15.49 -2.10
CA ALA A 88 -15.73 15.91 -1.47
C ALA A 88 -15.50 16.55 -0.09
N ALA A 89 -14.56 16.00 0.70
CA ALA A 89 -14.19 16.60 1.98
C ALA A 89 -13.48 17.95 1.83
N ALA A 90 -12.66 18.12 0.80
CA ALA A 90 -12.00 19.38 0.49
C ALA A 90 -13.01 20.45 0.04
N ASP A 91 -13.96 20.09 -0.83
CA ASP A 91 -15.01 20.98 -1.32
C ASP A 91 -15.91 21.52 -0.18
N GLU A 92 -16.06 20.74 0.91
CA GLU A 92 -16.78 21.13 2.14
C GLU A 92 -15.87 21.83 3.18
N GLY A 93 -14.58 22.03 2.87
CA GLY A 93 -13.64 22.75 3.73
C GLY A 93 -13.14 21.97 4.95
N TYR A 94 -13.23 20.64 4.94
CA TYR A 94 -12.75 19.80 6.05
C TYR A 94 -11.24 19.57 6.04
N LEU A 95 -10.57 19.73 4.90
CA LEU A 95 -9.13 19.47 4.77
C LEU A 95 -8.32 20.74 5.00
N ASP A 96 -7.19 20.59 5.70
CA ASP A 96 -6.17 21.62 5.82
C ASP A 96 -4.81 21.03 5.41
N THR A 97 -4.43 21.29 4.18
CA THR A 97 -3.25 20.72 3.53
C THR A 97 -2.00 21.60 3.70
N GLU A 98 -2.03 22.66 4.54
CA GLU A 98 -0.85 23.50 4.76
C GLU A 98 0.30 22.75 5.44
N ALA A 99 -0.03 21.91 6.43
CA ALA A 99 0.92 21.04 7.12
C ALA A 99 0.50 19.58 7.02
N ILE A 100 1.42 18.73 6.60
CA ILE A 100 1.22 17.31 6.40
C ILE A 100 2.11 16.53 7.36
N PHE A 101 1.53 15.52 8.00
CA PHE A 101 2.20 14.66 8.98
C PHE A 101 2.29 13.25 8.43
N VAL A 102 3.50 12.69 8.43
CA VAL A 102 3.77 11.32 7.91
C VAL A 102 4.15 10.40 9.06
N ASP A 103 3.47 9.26 9.14
CA ASP A 103 3.74 8.22 10.14
C ASP A 103 3.52 6.83 9.56
N GLY A 104 4.26 5.85 10.09
CA GLY A 104 4.21 4.44 9.70
C GLY A 104 3.51 3.56 10.74
N THR A 105 2.64 2.67 10.28
CA THR A 105 1.95 1.73 11.16
C THR A 105 2.08 0.31 10.64
N HIS A 106 2.64 -0.58 11.47
CA HIS A 106 2.74 -2.01 11.14
C HIS A 106 1.41 -2.72 11.27
N ILE A 107 0.96 -3.34 10.18
CA ILE A 107 -0.29 -4.11 10.09
C ILE A 107 0.07 -5.59 9.98
N LYS A 108 -0.36 -6.38 10.97
CA LYS A 108 -0.12 -7.83 10.97
C LYS A 108 -0.79 -8.47 9.76
N ALA A 109 0.01 -9.18 8.95
CA ALA A 109 -0.50 -9.94 7.82
C ALA A 109 -1.27 -11.18 8.26
N SER A 110 -2.29 -11.56 7.49
CA SER A 110 -2.99 -12.85 7.66
C SER A 110 -2.13 -13.98 7.08
N ALA A 111 -0.98 -14.23 7.70
CA ALA A 111 -0.01 -15.22 7.28
C ALA A 111 0.46 -16.07 8.46
N ASN A 112 0.63 -17.38 8.21
CA ASN A 112 1.08 -18.31 9.24
C ASN A 112 2.61 -18.39 9.25
N LEU A 113 3.25 -18.09 10.38
CA LEU A 113 4.70 -18.16 10.56
C LEU A 113 5.29 -19.56 10.30
N LYS A 114 4.51 -20.62 10.48
CA LYS A 114 4.94 -21.98 10.18
C LYS A 114 4.97 -22.28 8.67
N LYS A 115 4.29 -21.48 7.85
CA LYS A 115 4.26 -21.59 6.39
C LYS A 115 5.17 -20.55 5.77
N GLN A 116 6.47 -20.81 5.86
CA GLN A 116 7.52 -19.94 5.34
C GLN A 116 8.45 -20.70 4.41
N ALA A 117 9.03 -19.99 3.46
CA ALA A 117 10.10 -20.47 2.58
C ALA A 117 11.26 -19.48 2.62
N ARG A 118 12.48 -19.97 2.37
CA ARG A 118 13.63 -19.11 2.16
C ARG A 118 13.72 -18.82 0.67
N LYS A 119 13.83 -17.56 0.31
CA LYS A 119 14.00 -17.12 -1.07
C LYS A 119 15.28 -16.30 -1.15
N ALA A 120 16.17 -16.69 -2.07
CA ALA A 120 17.33 -15.89 -2.40
C ALA A 120 16.85 -14.63 -3.14
N VAL A 121 17.23 -13.46 -2.64
CA VAL A 121 16.93 -12.16 -3.26
C VAL A 121 18.22 -11.34 -3.34
N PRO A 122 18.40 -10.49 -4.37
CA PRO A 122 19.55 -9.61 -4.44
C PRO A 122 19.59 -8.67 -3.22
N LYS A 123 20.77 -8.35 -2.74
CA LYS A 123 20.96 -7.44 -1.61
C LYS A 123 20.52 -6.02 -2.01
N GLU A 124 19.57 -5.46 -1.30
CA GLU A 124 18.93 -4.18 -1.67
C GLU A 124 19.90 -3.00 -1.77
N ALA A 125 20.95 -2.95 -0.92
CA ALA A 125 21.94 -1.88 -0.96
C ALA A 125 22.69 -1.77 -2.31
N LYS A 126 22.98 -2.90 -2.99
CA LYS A 126 23.60 -2.86 -4.32
C LYS A 126 22.61 -2.46 -5.42
N ARG A 127 21.34 -2.82 -5.27
CA ARG A 127 20.29 -2.43 -6.21
C ARG A 127 20.06 -0.91 -6.17
N TYR A 128 19.98 -0.33 -4.98
CA TYR A 128 19.84 1.12 -4.82
C TYR A 128 21.07 1.89 -5.35
N ALA A 129 22.27 1.39 -5.06
CA ALA A 129 23.49 1.99 -5.59
C ALA A 129 23.53 1.94 -7.13
N HIS A 130 23.04 0.87 -7.76
CA HIS A 130 22.99 0.74 -9.21
C HIS A 130 21.91 1.64 -9.82
N GLU A 131 20.71 1.71 -9.23
CA GLU A 131 19.66 2.63 -9.65
C GLU A 131 20.10 4.09 -9.54
N LEU A 132 20.77 4.47 -8.44
CA LEU A 132 21.34 5.81 -8.25
C LEU A 132 22.43 6.12 -9.27
N PHE A 133 23.28 5.16 -9.58
CA PHE A 133 24.36 5.30 -10.58
C PHE A 133 23.78 5.51 -11.99
N ASP A 134 22.73 4.78 -12.33
CA ASP A 134 22.00 4.94 -13.59
C ASP A 134 21.32 6.32 -13.70
N GLU A 135 20.73 6.82 -12.62
CA GLU A 135 20.15 8.17 -12.59
C GLU A 135 21.21 9.27 -12.73
N ILE A 136 22.33 9.14 -12.02
CA ILE A 136 23.46 10.07 -12.15
C ILE A 136 23.98 10.07 -13.59
N ASN A 137 24.10 8.92 -14.23
CA ASN A 137 24.57 8.83 -15.61
C ASN A 137 23.58 9.44 -16.61
N LYS A 138 22.28 9.23 -16.42
CA LYS A 138 21.24 9.89 -17.23
C LYS A 138 21.29 11.42 -17.11
N ASP A 139 21.45 11.93 -15.87
CA ASP A 139 21.58 13.37 -15.65
C ASP A 139 22.85 13.94 -16.29
N ARG A 140 23.97 13.22 -16.21
CA ARG A 140 25.23 13.60 -16.86
C ARG A 140 25.11 13.64 -18.38
N GLU A 141 24.45 12.65 -18.99
CA GLU A 141 24.21 12.63 -20.44
C GLU A 141 23.30 13.78 -20.87
N ALA A 142 22.26 14.09 -20.11
CA ALA A 142 21.37 15.23 -20.36
C ALA A 142 22.11 16.58 -20.32
N HIS A 143 23.21 16.66 -19.56
CA HIS A 143 24.08 17.84 -19.47
C HIS A 143 25.34 17.75 -20.33
N GLY A 144 25.40 16.82 -21.30
CA GLY A 144 26.50 16.67 -22.24
C GLY A 144 27.82 16.20 -21.62
N LYS A 145 27.79 15.59 -20.45
CA LYS A 145 28.95 15.02 -19.75
C LYS A 145 29.05 13.52 -20.03
N LYS A 146 30.28 13.00 -20.10
CA LYS A 146 30.49 11.55 -20.25
C LYS A 146 29.92 10.79 -19.03
N PRO A 147 29.27 9.61 -19.22
CA PRO A 147 28.88 8.74 -18.12
C PRO A 147 30.08 8.40 -17.23
N LEU A 148 29.83 8.16 -15.97
CA LEU A 148 30.82 7.63 -15.03
C LEU A 148 30.98 6.12 -15.30
N ASP A 149 32.21 5.63 -15.33
CA ASP A 149 32.47 4.19 -15.30
C ASP A 149 32.33 3.67 -13.89
N GLU A 150 31.63 2.54 -13.70
CA GLU A 150 31.47 1.89 -12.40
C GLU A 150 32.80 1.60 -11.69
N ASN A 151 33.91 1.54 -12.42
CA ASN A 151 35.26 1.24 -11.91
C ASN A 151 36.10 2.48 -11.56
N SER A 152 35.57 3.71 -11.66
CA SER A 152 36.39 4.92 -11.47
C SER A 152 36.31 5.56 -10.08
N SER A 153 35.60 4.97 -9.12
CA SER A 153 35.45 5.51 -7.77
C SER A 153 36.14 4.62 -6.75
N GLY A 154 37.40 4.83 -6.48
CA GLY A 154 38.02 4.22 -5.31
C GLY A 154 39.46 3.83 -5.51
N ASP A 155 40.36 4.71 -5.14
CA ASP A 155 41.72 4.37 -4.77
C ASP A 155 41.67 3.60 -3.45
N ASP A 156 41.92 2.30 -3.45
CA ASP A 156 42.84 1.52 -2.62
C ASP A 156 42.62 0.00 -2.76
N SER A 157 43.67 -0.67 -3.25
CA SER A 157 44.12 -2.06 -3.07
C SER A 157 43.12 -3.18 -2.79
N GLY A 158 42.85 -3.99 -3.82
CA GLY A 158 42.29 -5.33 -3.66
C GLY A 158 41.96 -5.99 -4.99
N SER A 159 42.94 -6.71 -5.57
CA SER A 159 42.75 -7.61 -6.72
C SER A 159 41.60 -8.58 -6.48
N GLY A 160 40.53 -8.49 -7.27
CA GLY A 160 39.38 -9.39 -7.21
C GLY A 160 38.54 -9.29 -8.46
N ASP A 161 38.53 -10.35 -9.21
CA ASP A 161 37.78 -10.72 -10.40
C ASP A 161 36.39 -10.08 -10.50
N ASN A 162 36.17 -9.26 -11.54
CA ASN A 162 34.99 -8.42 -11.76
C ASN A 162 33.89 -9.11 -12.59
N SER A 163 33.48 -10.30 -12.17
CA SER A 163 32.21 -10.95 -12.54
C SER A 163 31.38 -11.25 -11.29
N ALA A 164 31.19 -10.24 -10.42
CA ALA A 164 30.44 -10.41 -9.19
C ALA A 164 28.93 -10.52 -9.51
N GLU A 165 28.43 -11.75 -9.60
CA GLU A 165 27.01 -12.03 -9.45
C GLU A 165 26.45 -11.25 -8.25
N PRO A 166 25.21 -10.71 -8.32
CA PRO A 166 24.64 -9.95 -7.22
C PRO A 166 24.63 -10.82 -5.96
N GLU A 167 25.22 -10.32 -4.88
CA GLU A 167 25.25 -11.02 -3.59
C GLU A 167 23.82 -11.34 -3.16
N MET A 168 23.47 -12.63 -3.19
CA MET A 168 22.14 -13.12 -2.87
C MET A 168 22.00 -13.30 -1.36
N VAL A 169 20.97 -12.70 -0.80
CA VAL A 169 20.63 -12.85 0.63
C VAL A 169 19.36 -13.70 0.74
N GLU A 170 19.39 -14.70 1.63
CA GLU A 170 18.20 -15.48 1.93
C GLU A 170 17.21 -14.67 2.75
N LYS A 171 16.08 -14.29 2.16
CA LYS A 171 14.94 -13.70 2.88
C LYS A 171 13.88 -14.74 3.18
N THR A 172 13.34 -14.68 4.40
CA THR A 172 12.19 -15.50 4.79
C THR A 172 10.92 -14.86 4.24
N VAL A 173 10.19 -15.61 3.43
CA VAL A 173 8.91 -15.16 2.82
C VAL A 173 7.78 -16.07 3.25
N SER A 174 6.57 -15.52 3.37
CA SER A 174 5.37 -16.34 3.60
C SER A 174 4.96 -17.05 2.32
N THR A 175 4.65 -18.35 2.41
CA THR A 175 4.13 -19.11 1.26
C THR A 175 2.65 -18.82 0.99
N THR A 176 1.92 -18.30 1.98
CA THR A 176 0.49 -17.96 1.84
C THR A 176 0.25 -16.50 1.46
N ASN A 177 1.20 -15.63 1.78
CA ASN A 177 1.15 -14.19 1.48
C ASN A 177 2.57 -13.69 1.20
N PRO A 178 3.09 -13.89 -0.03
CA PRO A 178 4.49 -13.59 -0.36
C PRO A 178 4.83 -12.10 -0.38
N GLU A 179 3.82 -11.23 -0.42
CA GLU A 179 3.99 -9.76 -0.46
C GLU A 179 4.27 -9.15 0.92
N CYS A 180 4.02 -9.90 2.02
CA CYS A 180 4.31 -9.39 3.36
C CYS A 180 5.77 -9.60 3.75
N GLY A 181 6.27 -8.73 4.63
CA GLY A 181 7.61 -8.83 5.21
C GLY A 181 7.61 -9.43 6.61
N VAL A 182 8.78 -9.87 7.07
CA VAL A 182 9.00 -10.30 8.46
C VAL A 182 9.32 -9.09 9.31
N PHE A 183 8.43 -8.76 10.24
CA PHE A 183 8.62 -7.69 11.20
C PHE A 183 9.00 -8.26 12.59
N HIS A 184 9.95 -7.62 13.25
CA HIS A 184 10.40 -7.97 14.58
C HIS A 184 9.77 -7.00 15.59
N LYS A 185 8.81 -7.49 16.37
CA LYS A 185 8.22 -6.71 17.47
C LYS A 185 8.94 -7.02 18.77
N GLY A 186 9.94 -6.19 19.12
CA GLY A 186 10.83 -6.45 20.25
C GLY A 186 11.77 -7.64 20.01
N GLU A 187 12.51 -8.04 21.03
CA GLU A 187 13.58 -9.05 20.91
C GLU A 187 13.10 -10.46 20.57
N HIS A 188 11.86 -10.82 20.88
CA HIS A 188 11.42 -12.23 20.83
C HIS A 188 10.22 -12.52 19.91
N LYS A 189 9.56 -11.50 19.33
CA LYS A 189 8.36 -11.75 18.55
C LYS A 189 8.52 -11.37 17.07
N LYS A 190 8.58 -12.40 16.22
CA LYS A 190 8.53 -12.27 14.76
C LYS A 190 7.08 -12.39 14.29
N VAL A 191 6.66 -11.53 13.38
CA VAL A 191 5.36 -11.62 12.73
C VAL A 191 5.50 -11.28 11.25
N PHE A 192 4.66 -11.85 10.40
CA PHE A 192 4.48 -11.34 9.06
C PHE A 192 3.61 -10.09 9.11
N ALA A 193 4.07 -9.00 8.52
CA ALA A 193 3.40 -7.72 8.54
C ALA A 193 3.58 -6.95 7.22
N TYR A 194 2.69 -6.02 7.00
CA TYR A 194 2.86 -4.87 6.12
C TYR A 194 3.13 -3.65 6.97
N GLU A 195 3.65 -2.62 6.36
CA GLU A 195 3.72 -1.28 6.93
C GLU A 195 2.92 -0.34 6.05
N ALA A 196 1.98 0.37 6.67
CA ALA A 196 1.21 1.41 6.03
C ALA A 196 1.78 2.77 6.44
N HIS A 197 2.42 3.44 5.49
CA HIS A 197 2.89 4.81 5.63
C HIS A 197 1.75 5.73 5.23
N THR A 198 1.30 6.56 6.16
CA THR A 198 0.16 7.45 5.98
C THR A 198 0.58 8.90 6.07
N ALA A 199 0.10 9.71 5.15
CA ALA A 199 0.21 11.16 5.23
C ALA A 199 -1.15 11.71 5.65
N CYS A 200 -1.22 12.53 6.69
CA CYS A 200 -2.45 13.14 7.16
C CYS A 200 -2.30 14.65 7.36
N ASP A 201 -3.43 15.36 7.35
CA ASP A 201 -3.50 16.76 7.71
C ASP A 201 -3.56 16.95 9.24
N LYS A 202 -3.59 18.20 9.70
CA LYS A 202 -3.71 18.53 11.14
C LYS A 202 -5.01 18.07 11.79
N HIS A 203 -6.03 17.75 11.01
CA HIS A 203 -7.33 17.23 11.46
C HIS A 203 -7.39 15.70 11.42
N ASN A 204 -6.29 15.03 11.10
CA ASN A 204 -6.16 13.58 10.93
C ASN A 204 -6.94 13.00 9.73
N PHE A 205 -7.25 13.82 8.72
CA PHE A 205 -7.68 13.28 7.45
C PHE A 205 -6.49 12.66 6.73
N ILE A 206 -6.61 11.39 6.36
CA ILE A 206 -5.57 10.70 5.60
C ILE A 206 -5.59 11.22 4.16
N LEU A 207 -4.51 11.84 3.72
CA LEU A 207 -4.33 12.44 2.40
C LEU A 207 -3.68 11.49 1.39
N GLY A 208 -2.83 10.59 1.88
CA GLY A 208 -2.12 9.60 1.09
C GLY A 208 -1.76 8.38 1.90
N VAL A 209 -1.61 7.24 1.22
CA VAL A 209 -1.21 5.97 1.83
C VAL A 209 -0.27 5.24 0.89
N HIS A 210 0.88 4.81 1.41
CA HIS A 210 1.77 3.89 0.72
C HIS A 210 1.99 2.65 1.58
N VAL A 211 1.85 1.45 1.00
CA VAL A 211 1.96 0.20 1.76
C VAL A 211 3.17 -0.58 1.28
N THR A 212 4.04 -0.93 2.22
CA THR A 212 5.24 -1.74 1.96
C THR A 212 5.20 -3.07 2.72
N PRO A 213 6.01 -4.07 2.33
CA PRO A 213 6.33 -5.19 3.22
C PRO A 213 6.94 -4.68 4.53
N GLY A 214 6.51 -5.22 5.67
CA GLY A 214 6.88 -4.71 7.01
C GLY A 214 8.36 -4.89 7.42
N ASN A 215 9.24 -5.22 6.49
CA ASN A 215 10.70 -5.26 6.64
C ASN A 215 11.42 -4.23 5.76
N ILE A 216 10.69 -3.38 5.08
CA ILE A 216 11.25 -2.27 4.30
C ILE A 216 11.47 -1.09 5.24
N HIS A 217 12.56 -0.36 5.07
CA HIS A 217 12.87 0.80 5.87
C HIS A 217 11.99 1.99 5.46
N ASP A 218 11.56 2.79 6.41
CA ASP A 218 10.63 3.93 6.21
C ASP A 218 11.15 4.95 5.19
N SER A 219 12.46 5.16 5.14
CA SER A 219 13.08 6.06 4.17
C SER A 219 12.83 5.67 2.71
N VAL A 220 12.66 4.37 2.41
CA VAL A 220 12.36 3.89 1.05
C VAL A 220 10.90 4.18 0.66
N ALA A 221 10.02 4.22 1.66
CA ALA A 221 8.60 4.46 1.45
C ALA A 221 8.24 5.95 1.36
N PHE A 222 9.16 6.83 1.81
CA PHE A 222 8.92 8.27 1.87
C PHE A 222 8.74 8.89 0.49
N ASP A 223 9.66 8.64 -0.42
CA ASP A 223 9.66 9.28 -1.74
C ASP A 223 8.38 8.99 -2.54
N PRO A 224 7.92 7.73 -2.70
CA PRO A 224 6.66 7.46 -3.40
C PRO A 224 5.44 8.12 -2.74
N LEU A 225 5.40 8.16 -1.40
CA LEU A 225 4.33 8.82 -0.66
C LEU A 225 4.38 10.34 -0.84
N TYR A 226 5.57 10.92 -0.75
CA TYR A 226 5.78 12.35 -0.89
C TYR A 226 5.47 12.85 -2.31
N ASP A 227 5.88 12.11 -3.34
CA ASP A 227 5.56 12.40 -4.73
C ASP A 227 4.04 12.40 -4.98
N ASP A 228 3.33 11.46 -4.35
CA ASP A 228 1.87 11.42 -4.41
C ASP A 228 1.24 12.65 -3.74
N ILE A 229 1.75 13.07 -2.59
CA ILE A 229 1.33 14.29 -1.89
C ILE A 229 1.62 15.53 -2.73
N CYS A 230 2.82 15.68 -3.27
CA CYS A 230 3.18 16.83 -4.13
C CYS A 230 2.26 16.95 -5.36
N ARG A 231 1.88 15.81 -5.92
CA ARG A 231 0.98 15.77 -7.09
C ARG A 231 -0.43 16.24 -6.78
N HIS A 232 -0.95 15.90 -5.60
CA HIS A 232 -2.35 16.17 -5.24
C HIS A 232 -2.54 17.43 -4.38
N TYR A 233 -1.51 17.82 -3.63
CA TYR A 233 -1.54 18.95 -2.70
C TYR A 233 -0.29 19.82 -2.87
N PRO A 234 -0.07 20.42 -4.05
CA PRO A 234 1.16 21.18 -4.35
C PRO A 234 1.32 22.44 -3.49
N GLU A 235 0.26 22.90 -2.84
CA GLU A 235 0.24 24.10 -1.99
C GLU A 235 0.70 23.85 -0.55
N HIS A 236 1.01 22.59 -0.17
CA HIS A 236 1.51 22.32 1.18
C HIS A 236 2.83 23.05 1.45
N LYS A 237 3.03 23.50 2.68
CA LYS A 237 4.22 24.27 3.09
C LYS A 237 5.14 23.50 4.03
N ILE A 238 4.59 22.58 4.79
CA ILE A 238 5.30 21.85 5.84
C ILE A 238 4.99 20.36 5.71
N VAL A 239 6.05 19.55 5.75
CA VAL A 239 5.92 18.10 5.93
C VAL A 239 6.70 17.72 7.19
N ALA A 240 6.03 17.08 8.13
CA ALA A 240 6.61 16.56 9.35
C ALA A 240 6.58 15.03 9.32
N ALA A 241 7.72 14.40 9.48
CA ALA A 241 7.87 12.95 9.51
C ALA A 241 8.79 12.55 10.65
N ASP A 242 8.70 11.30 11.11
CA ASP A 242 9.63 10.73 12.08
C ASP A 242 11.05 10.68 11.48
N SER A 243 12.05 10.64 12.36
CA SER A 243 13.47 10.52 12.01
C SER A 243 13.79 9.25 11.20
N ALA A 244 12.98 8.20 11.33
CA ALA A 244 13.09 6.97 10.55
C ALA A 244 12.91 7.18 9.02
N TYR A 245 12.20 8.24 8.63
CA TYR A 245 12.04 8.62 7.21
C TYR A 245 13.23 9.38 6.64
N LYS A 246 14.17 9.80 7.48
CA LYS A 246 15.38 10.46 7.02
C LYS A 246 16.33 9.44 6.41
N THR A 247 16.71 9.66 5.16
CA THR A 247 17.84 8.94 4.54
C THR A 247 19.14 9.27 5.29
N PRO A 248 20.01 8.28 5.53
CA PRO A 248 21.32 8.51 6.11
C PRO A 248 22.16 9.44 5.23
#